data_ebcfe86d7797266d52300aa870b55984
#
_entry.id   ebcfe86d7797266d52300aa870b55984
#
_cell.length_a   1.000
_cell.length_b   1.000
_cell.length_c   1.000
_cell.angle_alpha   90.00
_cell.angle_beta   90.00
_cell.angle_gamma   90.00
#
_symmetry.space_group_name_H-M   'P 1'
#
loop_
_entity.id
_entity.type
_entity.pdbx_description
1 polymer ?
#
loop_
_entity_poly.entity_id
_entity_poly.type
_entity_poly.pdbx_seq_one_letter_code
_entity_poly.pdbx_strand_id
1 'polypeptide(L)'
;MHSLEKKIISIILTVVISVSSCAVTAVAVDGDIITPVSSVESATDVLLNSKHVDELEKDEVYPTILIHGIGQAKTFMLDGEGNDAVDPDGKKITGWPLYFYVPELVIKLIVPIILSLITQKDCGLSKTAYNAVYDALEYIAYNEDGTPKNDFRVENYGNRSVAECTEEEKETIYDHVPIKGYTDVVGEENLYYFAYNSFGDMYEIVDNLEKLIEKAKKDTGKDKVNLLPISLGGAVSVAYVGEHPQGEDI
;
A
#
# COMPACT_ATOMS: atom_id res chain seq x y z
N MET A 1 2.54 -36.96 -9.37
CA MET A 1 1.69 -35.82 -8.98
C MET A 1 2.49 -34.67 -8.39
N HIS A 2 3.31 -34.86 -7.36
CA HIS A 2 4.07 -33.76 -6.71
C HIS A 2 5.01 -32.90 -7.58
N SER A 3 5.52 -33.42 -8.71
CA SER A 3 6.46 -32.68 -9.58
C SER A 3 5.74 -31.68 -10.50
N LEU A 4 4.52 -31.96 -10.93
CA LEU A 4 3.74 -31.11 -11.82
C LEU A 4 3.13 -29.93 -11.07
N GLU A 5 2.61 -30.20 -9.86
CA GLU A 5 2.09 -29.15 -8.97
C GLU A 5 3.16 -28.11 -8.62
N LYS A 6 4.37 -28.54 -8.28
CA LYS A 6 5.50 -27.64 -8.00
C LYS A 6 5.89 -26.79 -9.20
N LYS A 7 5.82 -27.33 -10.42
CA LYS A 7 6.11 -26.56 -11.65
C LYS A 7 5.02 -25.55 -11.96
N ILE A 8 3.75 -25.90 -11.78
CA ILE A 8 2.62 -24.97 -11.97
C ILE A 8 2.69 -23.82 -10.95
N ILE A 9 2.91 -24.12 -9.67
CA ILE A 9 3.09 -23.12 -8.62
C ILE A 9 4.30 -22.24 -8.92
N SER A 10 5.41 -22.79 -9.40
CA SER A 10 6.60 -22.03 -9.77
C SER A 10 6.34 -21.07 -10.94
N ILE A 11 5.57 -21.48 -11.94
CA ILE A 11 5.22 -20.63 -13.10
C ILE A 11 4.29 -19.51 -12.67
N ILE A 12 3.27 -19.80 -11.84
CA ILE A 12 2.35 -18.79 -11.31
C ILE A 12 3.12 -17.79 -10.43
N LEU A 13 4.00 -18.28 -9.57
CA LEU A 13 4.84 -17.43 -8.71
C LEU A 13 5.78 -16.53 -9.52
N THR A 14 6.36 -17.07 -10.62
CA THR A 14 7.25 -16.28 -11.49
C THR A 14 6.49 -15.17 -12.22
N VAL A 15 5.27 -15.41 -12.65
CA VAL A 15 4.41 -14.40 -13.29
C VAL A 15 4.01 -13.31 -12.29
N VAL A 16 3.66 -13.69 -11.06
CA VAL A 16 3.31 -12.74 -9.99
C VAL A 16 4.52 -11.89 -9.57
N ILE A 17 5.70 -12.49 -9.45
CA ILE A 17 6.95 -11.79 -9.11
C ILE A 17 7.38 -10.83 -10.23
N SER A 18 7.21 -11.22 -11.51
CA SER A 18 7.56 -10.35 -12.66
C SER A 18 6.70 -9.08 -12.75
N VAL A 19 5.45 -9.13 -12.28
CA VAL A 19 4.57 -7.95 -12.23
C VAL A 19 4.93 -7.04 -11.05
N SER A 20 5.52 -7.59 -9.98
CA SER A 20 5.92 -6.82 -8.79
C SER A 20 7.29 -6.13 -8.94
N SER A 21 8.08 -6.50 -9.96
CA SER A 21 9.42 -5.94 -10.20
C SER A 21 9.40 -4.86 -11.27
N CYS A 22 8.55 -3.83 -11.13
CA CYS A 22 8.76 -2.58 -11.85
C CYS A 22 9.99 -1.88 -11.25
N ALA A 23 11.14 -2.11 -11.86
CA ALA A 23 12.36 -1.36 -11.58
C ALA A 23 12.09 0.14 -11.84
N VAL A 24 12.21 0.95 -10.81
CA VAL A 24 12.27 2.40 -10.94
C VAL A 24 13.56 2.73 -11.67
N THR A 25 13.44 3.03 -12.96
CA THR A 25 14.54 3.64 -13.72
C THR A 25 14.62 5.09 -13.29
N ALA A 26 15.64 5.43 -12.49
CA ALA A 26 15.99 6.81 -12.21
C ALA A 26 16.41 7.49 -13.52
N VAL A 27 15.70 8.55 -13.88
CA VAL A 27 16.10 9.45 -14.96
C VAL A 27 17.19 10.34 -14.39
N ALA A 28 18.43 10.16 -14.86
CA ALA A 28 19.55 11.05 -14.58
C ALA A 28 19.33 12.39 -15.31
N VAL A 29 19.19 13.46 -14.55
CA VAL A 29 19.36 14.82 -15.04
C VAL A 29 20.69 15.34 -14.51
N ASP A 30 21.61 15.58 -15.46
CA ASP A 30 22.94 16.20 -15.31
C ASP A 30 23.91 15.66 -14.24
N GLY A 31 24.86 14.86 -14.74
CA GLY A 31 26.31 15.09 -14.55
C GLY A 31 26.98 14.49 -13.33
N ASP A 32 26.31 14.10 -12.26
CA ASP A 32 26.97 13.42 -11.14
C ASP A 32 26.38 12.03 -10.92
N ILE A 33 27.23 11.01 -11.05
CA ILE A 33 26.89 9.61 -10.80
C ILE A 33 26.61 9.44 -9.31
N ILE A 34 25.34 9.46 -8.94
CA ILE A 34 24.94 8.99 -7.62
C ILE A 34 25.05 7.47 -7.65
N THR A 35 26.10 6.95 -7.04
CA THR A 35 26.21 5.51 -6.78
C THR A 35 24.97 5.06 -5.99
N PRO A 36 24.22 4.03 -6.44
CA PRO A 36 23.10 3.55 -5.66
C PRO A 36 23.58 3.09 -4.29
N VAL A 37 22.96 3.62 -3.24
CA VAL A 37 23.20 3.18 -1.87
C VAL A 37 22.83 1.71 -1.78
N SER A 38 23.81 0.86 -1.57
CA SER A 38 23.70 -0.60 -1.76
C SER A 38 23.01 -1.35 -0.61
N SER A 39 22.51 -0.65 0.40
CA SER A 39 21.69 -1.28 1.46
C SER A 39 20.86 -0.25 2.22
N VAL A 40 19.65 -0.65 2.60
CA VAL A 40 18.77 0.11 3.49
C VAL A 40 19.43 0.33 4.86
N GLU A 41 20.34 -0.57 5.28
CA GLU A 41 21.14 -0.43 6.51
C GLU A 41 21.99 0.85 6.52
N SER A 42 22.53 1.27 5.39
CA SER A 42 23.37 2.48 5.34
C SER A 42 22.60 3.78 5.53
N ALA A 43 21.33 3.85 5.10
CA ALA A 43 20.48 5.02 5.33
C ALA A 43 20.05 5.10 6.81
N THR A 44 19.78 3.97 7.42
CA THR A 44 19.46 3.89 8.84
C THR A 44 20.69 4.23 9.70
N ASP A 45 21.88 3.74 9.34
CA ASP A 45 23.14 4.07 10.00
C ASP A 45 23.51 5.55 9.91
N VAL A 46 23.21 6.19 8.78
CA VAL A 46 23.42 7.65 8.61
C VAL A 46 22.46 8.45 9.50
N LEU A 47 21.21 8.01 9.62
CA LEU A 47 20.23 8.65 10.50
C LEU A 47 20.55 8.40 11.98
N LEU A 48 20.95 7.18 12.37
CA LEU A 48 21.28 6.81 13.74
C LEU A 48 22.64 7.36 14.21
N ASN A 49 23.59 7.62 13.29
CA ASN A 49 24.89 8.23 13.60
C ASN A 49 24.87 9.77 13.53
N SER A 50 23.74 10.40 13.16
CA SER A 50 23.61 11.85 13.34
C SER A 50 23.54 12.14 14.85
N LYS A 51 24.57 12.81 15.39
CA LYS A 51 24.66 13.20 16.83
C LYS A 51 23.50 14.05 17.35
N HIS A 52 22.52 14.38 16.51
CA HIS A 52 21.35 15.18 16.86
C HIS A 52 20.16 14.35 17.38
N VAL A 53 20.15 13.05 17.17
CA VAL A 53 18.99 12.20 17.54
C VAL A 53 18.93 11.92 19.03
N ASP A 54 20.08 11.88 19.73
CA ASP A 54 20.15 11.61 21.17
C ASP A 54 19.83 12.85 22.05
N GLU A 55 19.64 14.03 21.44
CA GLU A 55 19.49 15.30 22.14
C GLU A 55 18.08 15.93 21.99
N LEU A 56 17.14 15.30 21.28
CA LEU A 56 15.77 15.81 21.17
C LEU A 56 15.06 15.63 22.50
N GLU A 57 14.73 16.74 23.16
CA GLU A 57 13.83 16.70 24.31
C GLU A 57 12.43 16.23 23.82
N LYS A 58 11.72 15.42 24.61
CA LYS A 58 10.38 14.91 24.26
C LYS A 58 9.40 16.00 23.86
N ASP A 59 9.61 17.21 24.36
CA ASP A 59 8.80 18.38 24.06
C ASP A 59 9.07 18.97 22.66
N GLU A 60 10.12 18.52 21.96
CA GLU A 60 10.47 18.98 20.59
C GLU A 60 10.00 18.00 19.50
N VAL A 61 9.48 16.82 19.88
CA VAL A 61 8.98 15.84 18.92
C VAL A 61 7.58 16.23 18.45
N TYR A 62 7.45 16.48 17.16
CA TYR A 62 6.16 16.64 16.51
C TYR A 62 5.58 15.30 16.06
N PRO A 63 4.24 15.13 16.08
CA PRO A 63 3.64 13.91 15.55
C PRO A 63 3.95 13.74 14.07
N THR A 64 4.19 12.53 13.65
CA THR A 64 4.53 12.18 12.27
C THR A 64 3.42 11.39 11.64
N ILE A 65 2.91 11.88 10.51
CA ILE A 65 1.95 11.16 9.68
C ILE A 65 2.70 10.40 8.59
N LEU A 66 2.72 9.09 8.69
CA LEU A 66 3.25 8.21 7.67
C LEU A 66 2.22 8.03 6.57
N ILE A 67 2.51 8.51 5.37
CA ILE A 67 1.64 8.44 4.19
C ILE A 67 2.18 7.37 3.27
N HIS A 68 1.50 6.24 3.19
CA HIS A 68 2.00 5.05 2.49
C HIS A 68 2.07 5.18 0.97
N GLY A 69 2.83 4.29 0.33
CA GLY A 69 2.91 4.17 -1.13
C GLY A 69 1.76 3.35 -1.74
N ILE A 70 1.80 3.20 -3.06
CA ILE A 70 0.78 2.43 -3.78
C ILE A 70 0.67 1.01 -3.21
N GLY A 71 -0.56 0.59 -2.93
CA GLY A 71 -0.87 -0.78 -2.55
C GLY A 71 -0.44 -1.19 -1.14
N GLN A 72 0.00 -0.26 -0.29
CA GLN A 72 0.39 -0.55 1.09
C GLN A 72 -0.77 -0.48 2.11
N ALA A 73 -2.00 -0.27 1.65
CA ALA A 73 -3.22 -0.49 2.42
C ALA A 73 -4.13 -1.44 1.64
N LYS A 74 -4.80 -2.34 2.35
CA LYS A 74 -5.78 -3.25 1.75
C LYS A 74 -7.12 -2.54 1.57
N THR A 75 -7.83 -2.90 0.51
CA THR A 75 -9.23 -2.56 0.34
C THR A 75 -10.05 -3.83 0.39
N PHE A 76 -11.15 -3.81 1.14
CA PHE A 76 -12.07 -4.93 1.26
C PHE A 76 -13.38 -4.56 0.58
N MET A 77 -13.89 -5.48 -0.24
CA MET A 77 -15.18 -5.30 -0.88
C MET A 77 -16.29 -5.40 0.16
N LEU A 78 -17.35 -4.61 -0.05
CA LEU A 78 -18.55 -4.65 0.78
C LEU A 78 -19.68 -5.35 0.03
N ASP A 79 -20.56 -6.02 0.77
CA ASP A 79 -21.82 -6.54 0.25
C ASP A 79 -22.90 -5.44 0.25
N GLY A 80 -24.10 -5.75 -0.26
CA GLY A 80 -25.21 -4.79 -0.31
C GLY A 80 -25.75 -4.37 1.06
N GLU A 81 -25.26 -4.96 2.15
CA GLU A 81 -25.62 -4.63 3.55
C GLU A 81 -24.50 -3.84 4.25
N GLY A 82 -23.35 -3.61 3.56
CA GLY A 82 -22.21 -2.88 4.09
C GLY A 82 -21.24 -3.72 4.93
N ASN A 83 -21.37 -5.06 4.91
CA ASN A 83 -20.43 -5.96 5.56
C ASN A 83 -19.32 -6.36 4.58
N ASP A 84 -18.21 -6.89 5.11
CA ASP A 84 -17.15 -7.44 4.25
C ASP A 84 -17.72 -8.58 3.38
N ALA A 85 -17.62 -8.43 2.06
CA ALA A 85 -17.98 -9.47 1.12
C ALA A 85 -17.03 -10.67 1.26
N VAL A 86 -17.59 -11.87 1.21
CA VAL A 86 -16.84 -13.11 1.34
C VAL A 86 -17.05 -14.03 0.15
N ASP A 87 -16.04 -14.84 -0.15
CA ASP A 87 -16.13 -15.89 -1.14
C ASP A 87 -16.90 -17.14 -0.61
N PRO A 88 -17.15 -18.17 -1.43
CA PRO A 88 -17.81 -19.40 -1.01
C PRO A 88 -17.14 -20.13 0.16
N ASP A 89 -15.85 -19.89 0.38
CA ASP A 89 -15.07 -20.49 1.48
C ASP A 89 -15.07 -19.61 2.73
N GLY A 90 -15.77 -18.45 2.71
CA GLY A 90 -15.88 -17.49 3.81
C GLY A 90 -14.67 -16.55 3.94
N LYS A 91 -13.78 -16.50 2.95
CA LYS A 91 -12.65 -15.58 2.93
C LYS A 91 -13.08 -14.22 2.40
N LYS A 92 -12.64 -13.14 3.05
CA LYS A 92 -12.92 -11.76 2.63
C LYS A 92 -12.37 -11.50 1.22
N ILE A 93 -13.21 -10.90 0.39
CA ILE A 93 -12.82 -10.47 -0.95
C ILE A 93 -12.12 -9.11 -0.84
N THR A 94 -10.92 -9.02 -1.39
CA THR A 94 -10.16 -7.76 -1.44
C THR A 94 -10.28 -7.12 -2.82
N GLY A 95 -10.40 -5.80 -2.87
CA GLY A 95 -10.18 -5.04 -4.10
C GLY A 95 -8.68 -4.88 -4.35
N TRP A 96 -7.92 -4.64 -3.26
CA TRP A 96 -6.47 -4.65 -3.27
C TRP A 96 -5.92 -5.31 -1.99
N PRO A 97 -4.91 -6.22 -2.07
CA PRO A 97 -4.37 -6.85 -3.30
C PRO A 97 -5.47 -7.52 -4.13
N LEU A 98 -5.24 -7.63 -5.46
CA LEU A 98 -6.21 -8.24 -6.38
C LEU A 98 -6.62 -9.62 -5.87
N TYR A 99 -7.93 -9.81 -5.76
CA TYR A 99 -8.51 -11.06 -5.30
C TYR A 99 -8.79 -11.99 -6.47
N PHE A 100 -8.41 -13.25 -6.30
CA PHE A 100 -8.73 -14.33 -7.23
C PHE A 100 -9.30 -15.52 -6.45
N TYR A 101 -10.51 -15.94 -6.80
CA TYR A 101 -11.04 -17.18 -6.28
C TYR A 101 -10.33 -18.35 -6.98
N VAL A 102 -9.34 -18.91 -6.30
CA VAL A 102 -8.40 -19.89 -6.89
C VAL A 102 -9.07 -21.10 -7.49
N PRO A 103 -10.10 -21.76 -6.88
CA PRO A 103 -10.78 -22.89 -7.48
C PRO A 103 -11.37 -22.57 -8.85
N GLU A 104 -12.04 -21.44 -9.01
CA GLU A 104 -12.64 -21.02 -10.28
C GLU A 104 -11.56 -20.68 -11.31
N LEU A 105 -10.50 -19.97 -10.90
CA LEU A 105 -9.38 -19.63 -11.78
C LEU A 105 -8.69 -20.88 -12.32
N VAL A 106 -8.47 -21.89 -11.47
CA VAL A 106 -7.89 -23.18 -11.90
C VAL A 106 -8.78 -23.88 -12.91
N ILE A 107 -10.10 -23.94 -12.67
CA ILE A 107 -11.05 -24.56 -13.60
C ILE A 107 -11.04 -23.83 -14.95
N LYS A 108 -11.01 -22.50 -14.96
CA LYS A 108 -10.97 -21.70 -16.20
C LYS A 108 -9.66 -21.86 -16.97
N LEU A 109 -8.53 -22.02 -16.29
CA LEU A 109 -7.19 -22.08 -16.91
C LEU A 109 -6.74 -23.48 -17.30
N ILE A 110 -7.23 -24.56 -16.66
CA ILE A 110 -6.68 -25.91 -16.83
C ILE A 110 -6.76 -26.40 -18.29
N VAL A 111 -7.89 -26.17 -18.96
CA VAL A 111 -8.09 -26.62 -20.36
C VAL A 111 -7.22 -25.81 -21.32
N PRO A 112 -7.23 -24.46 -21.30
CA PRO A 112 -6.32 -23.66 -22.11
C PRO A 112 -4.83 -24.01 -21.88
N ILE A 113 -4.41 -24.26 -20.65
CA ILE A 113 -3.02 -24.66 -20.33
C ILE A 113 -2.68 -26.00 -21.01
N ILE A 114 -3.51 -27.03 -20.83
CA ILE A 114 -3.26 -28.35 -21.40
C ILE A 114 -3.20 -28.29 -22.93
N LEU A 115 -4.16 -27.61 -23.54
CA LEU A 115 -4.20 -27.49 -25.01
C LEU A 115 -3.02 -26.70 -25.55
N SER A 116 -2.62 -25.61 -24.87
CA SER A 116 -1.46 -24.81 -25.27
C SER A 116 -0.15 -25.59 -25.15
N LEU A 117 -0.02 -26.45 -24.12
CA LEU A 117 1.14 -27.32 -23.96
C LEU A 117 1.22 -28.40 -25.05
N ILE A 118 0.08 -28.99 -25.44
CA ILE A 118 0.02 -30.05 -26.47
C ILE A 118 0.26 -29.48 -27.86
N THR A 119 -0.40 -28.37 -28.18
CA THR A 119 -0.38 -27.80 -29.53
C THR A 119 0.76 -26.83 -29.78
N GLN A 120 1.47 -26.40 -28.73
CA GLN A 120 2.46 -25.31 -28.75
C GLN A 120 1.90 -24.00 -29.33
N LYS A 121 0.59 -23.78 -29.13
CA LYS A 121 -0.12 -22.56 -29.57
C LYS A 121 -0.94 -22.01 -28.40
N ASP A 122 -1.25 -20.72 -28.46
CA ASP A 122 -2.20 -20.13 -27.51
C ASP A 122 -3.62 -20.61 -27.84
N CYS A 123 -4.10 -21.56 -27.04
CA CYS A 123 -5.45 -22.09 -27.15
C CYS A 123 -6.44 -21.33 -26.23
N GLY A 124 -6.33 -20.01 -26.18
CA GLY A 124 -7.17 -19.14 -25.36
C GLY A 124 -6.59 -18.87 -23.97
N LEU A 125 -5.36 -19.32 -23.67
CA LEU A 125 -4.72 -19.10 -22.38
C LEU A 125 -4.53 -17.61 -22.07
N SER A 126 -3.96 -16.87 -23.03
CA SER A 126 -3.74 -15.42 -22.86
C SER A 126 -5.05 -14.65 -22.63
N LYS A 127 -6.11 -15.01 -23.39
CA LYS A 127 -7.42 -14.37 -23.21
C LYS A 127 -8.03 -14.69 -21.84
N THR A 128 -7.94 -15.93 -21.39
CA THR A 128 -8.48 -16.34 -20.10
C THR A 128 -7.72 -15.67 -18.94
N ALA A 129 -6.39 -15.59 -19.03
CA ALA A 129 -5.58 -14.88 -18.04
C ALA A 129 -5.87 -13.39 -18.03
N TYR A 130 -5.97 -12.75 -19.22
CA TYR A 130 -6.34 -11.35 -19.35
C TYR A 130 -7.71 -11.06 -18.69
N ASN A 131 -8.72 -11.86 -19.01
CA ASN A 131 -10.06 -11.66 -18.43
C ASN A 131 -10.03 -11.81 -16.90
N ALA A 132 -9.29 -12.79 -16.36
CA ALA A 132 -9.20 -12.96 -14.92
C ALA A 132 -8.58 -11.75 -14.21
N VAL A 133 -7.55 -11.16 -14.79
CA VAL A 133 -6.94 -9.92 -14.26
C VAL A 133 -7.88 -8.73 -14.44
N TYR A 134 -8.53 -8.63 -15.58
CA TYR A 134 -9.49 -7.57 -15.85
C TYR A 134 -10.67 -7.59 -14.88
N ASP A 135 -11.27 -8.77 -14.67
CA ASP A 135 -12.38 -8.96 -13.73
C ASP A 135 -11.95 -8.61 -12.28
N ALA A 136 -10.72 -8.97 -11.89
CA ALA A 136 -10.19 -8.62 -10.58
C ALA A 136 -9.93 -7.11 -10.41
N LEU A 137 -9.51 -6.41 -11.49
CA LEU A 137 -9.34 -4.97 -11.48
C LEU A 137 -10.67 -4.20 -11.43
N GLU A 138 -11.77 -4.81 -11.90
CA GLU A 138 -13.09 -4.18 -11.80
C GLU A 138 -13.54 -3.94 -10.35
N TYR A 139 -13.02 -4.71 -9.38
CA TYR A 139 -13.32 -4.47 -7.96
C TYR A 139 -12.91 -3.06 -7.49
N ILE A 140 -11.78 -2.55 -7.99
CA ILE A 140 -11.24 -1.22 -7.65
C ILE A 140 -11.49 -0.17 -8.74
N ALA A 141 -12.32 -0.47 -9.74
CA ALA A 141 -12.59 0.43 -10.83
C ALA A 141 -13.54 1.58 -10.43
N TYR A 142 -13.36 2.70 -11.10
CA TYR A 142 -14.18 3.91 -10.94
C TYR A 142 -14.99 4.17 -12.20
N ASN A 143 -16.11 4.84 -12.04
CA ASN A 143 -16.90 5.39 -13.14
C ASN A 143 -16.22 6.64 -13.72
N GLU A 144 -16.67 7.12 -14.87
CA GLU A 144 -16.12 8.32 -15.52
C GLU A 144 -16.32 9.60 -14.68
N ASP A 145 -17.28 9.60 -13.75
CA ASP A 145 -17.56 10.70 -12.84
C ASP A 145 -16.72 10.65 -11.54
N GLY A 146 -15.79 9.71 -11.41
CA GLY A 146 -14.94 9.53 -10.24
C GLY A 146 -15.59 8.76 -9.10
N THR A 147 -16.82 8.28 -9.23
CA THR A 147 -17.44 7.42 -8.22
C THR A 147 -16.94 5.98 -8.33
N PRO A 148 -16.75 5.25 -7.22
CA PRO A 148 -16.37 3.84 -7.28
C PRO A 148 -17.49 3.00 -7.92
N LYS A 149 -17.13 2.00 -8.73
CA LYS A 149 -18.10 1.06 -9.31
C LYS A 149 -18.67 0.09 -8.30
N ASN A 150 -17.93 -0.20 -7.25
CA ASN A 150 -18.31 -1.12 -6.20
C ASN A 150 -18.07 -0.49 -4.84
N ASP A 151 -18.85 -0.87 -3.86
CA ASP A 151 -18.65 -0.44 -2.50
C ASP A 151 -17.45 -1.19 -1.88
N PHE A 152 -16.57 -0.45 -1.25
CA PHE A 152 -15.42 -1.01 -0.55
C PHE A 152 -15.07 -0.15 0.68
N ARG A 153 -14.33 -0.73 1.60
CA ARG A 153 -13.67 0.00 2.68
C ARG A 153 -12.15 -0.19 2.61
N VAL A 154 -11.43 0.82 3.06
CA VAL A 154 -9.98 0.74 3.25
C VAL A 154 -9.67 0.10 4.60
N GLU A 155 -8.59 -0.67 4.67
CA GLU A 155 -8.01 -1.08 5.95
C GLU A 155 -7.74 0.17 6.79
N ASN A 156 -8.33 0.22 7.98
CA ASN A 156 -8.30 1.41 8.81
C ASN A 156 -7.78 1.06 10.20
N TYR A 157 -6.81 1.80 10.66
CA TYR A 157 -6.21 1.68 11.99
C TYR A 157 -6.84 2.66 13.01
N GLY A 158 -8.03 3.20 12.70
CA GLY A 158 -8.88 3.96 13.62
C GLY A 158 -8.46 5.41 13.86
N ASN A 159 -7.69 6.03 12.95
CA ASN A 159 -7.21 7.40 13.13
C ASN A 159 -6.63 7.62 14.55
N ARG A 160 -5.73 6.76 14.95
CA ARG A 160 -5.06 6.79 16.25
C ARG A 160 -3.56 6.61 16.06
N SER A 161 -2.79 6.89 17.12
CA SER A 161 -1.35 6.65 17.10
C SER A 161 -1.04 5.16 17.00
N VAL A 162 0.15 4.82 16.51
CA VAL A 162 0.62 3.42 16.45
C VAL A 162 0.68 2.80 17.84
N ALA A 163 0.94 3.58 18.90
CA ALA A 163 0.90 3.09 20.27
C ALA A 163 -0.45 2.51 20.69
N GLU A 164 -1.55 3.02 20.12
CA GLU A 164 -2.91 2.58 20.42
C GLU A 164 -3.37 1.40 19.54
N CYS A 165 -2.56 1.00 18.55
CA CYS A 165 -2.84 -0.14 17.69
C CYS A 165 -2.59 -1.47 18.42
N THR A 166 -3.30 -2.52 18.01
CA THR A 166 -3.03 -3.89 18.47
C THR A 166 -1.69 -4.36 17.93
N GLU A 167 -1.07 -5.37 18.54
CA GLU A 167 0.20 -5.92 18.06
C GLU A 167 0.11 -6.43 16.61
N GLU A 168 -1.03 -7.03 16.21
CA GLU A 168 -1.26 -7.48 14.83
C GLU A 168 -1.31 -6.31 13.84
N GLU A 169 -1.94 -5.19 14.23
CA GLU A 169 -1.97 -3.97 13.42
C GLU A 169 -0.58 -3.34 13.31
N LYS A 170 0.18 -3.30 14.42
CA LYS A 170 1.57 -2.81 14.41
C LYS A 170 2.47 -3.66 13.51
N GLU A 171 2.39 -4.98 13.62
CA GLU A 171 3.12 -5.89 12.73
C GLU A 171 2.78 -5.59 11.25
N THR A 172 1.49 -5.40 10.93
CA THR A 172 1.07 -5.07 9.57
C THR A 172 1.65 -3.73 9.11
N ILE A 173 1.63 -2.69 9.95
CA ILE A 173 2.21 -1.37 9.62
C ILE A 173 3.72 -1.50 9.37
N TYR A 174 4.46 -2.19 10.24
CA TYR A 174 5.90 -2.35 10.11
C TYR A 174 6.32 -3.27 8.97
N ASP A 175 5.48 -4.25 8.59
CA ASP A 175 5.71 -5.07 7.41
C ASP A 175 5.53 -4.27 6.09
N HIS A 176 4.59 -3.32 6.09
CA HIS A 176 4.38 -2.45 4.94
C HIS A 176 5.50 -1.42 4.78
N VAL A 177 6.07 -0.95 5.90
CA VAL A 177 7.07 0.12 5.88
C VAL A 177 8.15 -0.15 6.93
N PRO A 178 9.44 -0.27 6.53
CA PRO A 178 10.54 -0.56 7.45
C PRO A 178 10.95 0.69 8.24
N ILE A 179 10.06 1.23 9.08
CA ILE A 179 10.27 2.46 9.85
C ILE A 179 10.50 2.23 11.34
N LYS A 180 10.69 0.98 11.76
CA LYS A 180 10.85 0.67 13.19
C LYS A 180 11.97 1.48 13.85
N GLY A 181 13.10 1.66 13.17
CA GLY A 181 14.20 2.48 13.67
C GLY A 181 13.83 3.96 13.85
N TYR A 182 12.96 4.51 13.00
CA TYR A 182 12.43 5.85 13.18
C TYR A 182 11.46 5.91 14.37
N THR A 183 10.61 4.92 14.50
CA THR A 183 9.66 4.82 15.62
C THR A 183 10.35 4.71 16.96
N ASP A 184 11.49 3.99 17.03
CA ASP A 184 12.30 3.87 18.26
C ASP A 184 12.83 5.24 18.73
N VAL A 185 12.92 6.22 17.83
CA VAL A 185 13.38 7.60 18.13
C VAL A 185 12.21 8.51 18.52
N VAL A 186 11.15 8.53 17.70
CA VAL A 186 10.03 9.49 17.89
C VAL A 186 8.97 8.98 18.85
N GLY A 187 8.92 7.69 19.13
CA GLY A 187 7.90 7.00 19.91
C GLY A 187 6.66 6.63 19.07
N GLU A 188 6.06 5.49 19.38
CA GLU A 188 4.83 5.03 18.73
C GLU A 188 3.65 5.96 19.00
N GLU A 189 3.65 6.68 20.11
CA GLU A 189 2.64 7.67 20.49
C GLU A 189 2.61 8.90 19.57
N ASN A 190 3.73 9.19 18.90
CA ASN A 190 3.88 10.29 17.97
C ASN A 190 3.81 9.86 16.50
N LEU A 191 3.57 8.57 16.22
CA LEU A 191 3.47 8.04 14.86
C LEU A 191 2.02 7.68 14.52
N TYR A 192 1.54 8.16 13.37
CA TYR A 192 0.22 7.91 12.83
C TYR A 192 0.36 7.33 11.43
N TYR A 193 -0.33 6.22 11.14
CA TYR A 193 -0.34 5.61 9.81
C TYR A 193 -1.58 6.04 9.06
N PHE A 194 -1.39 6.76 7.97
CA PHE A 194 -2.48 7.18 7.10
C PHE A 194 -2.76 6.10 6.06
N ALA A 195 -3.82 5.32 6.28
CA ALA A 195 -4.30 4.31 5.34
C ALA A 195 -5.34 4.92 4.39
N TYR A 196 -5.13 4.78 3.08
CA TYR A 196 -6.04 5.29 2.05
C TYR A 196 -6.11 4.33 0.86
N ASN A 197 -7.15 4.45 0.05
CA ASN A 197 -7.22 3.72 -1.21
C ASN A 197 -6.28 4.35 -2.24
N SER A 198 -5.23 3.61 -2.64
CA SER A 198 -4.25 4.07 -3.63
C SER A 198 -4.84 4.39 -5.01
N PHE A 199 -6.06 3.97 -5.28
CA PHE A 199 -6.79 4.18 -6.53
C PHE A 199 -7.98 5.12 -6.35
N GLY A 200 -8.11 5.75 -5.16
CA GLY A 200 -9.21 6.62 -4.79
C GLY A 200 -9.13 8.03 -5.39
N ASP A 201 -10.18 8.80 -5.15
CA ASP A 201 -10.21 10.22 -5.49
C ASP A 201 -9.22 11.00 -4.61
N MET A 202 -8.40 11.83 -5.24
CA MET A 202 -7.34 12.57 -4.53
C MET A 202 -7.91 13.61 -3.56
N TYR A 203 -9.03 14.23 -3.87
CA TYR A 203 -9.66 15.21 -2.97
C TYR A 203 -10.19 14.53 -1.70
N GLU A 204 -10.84 13.37 -1.84
CA GLU A 204 -11.29 12.57 -0.70
C GLU A 204 -10.11 12.11 0.17
N ILE A 205 -8.99 11.72 -0.47
CA ILE A 205 -7.78 11.31 0.23
C ILE A 205 -7.20 12.48 1.03
N VAL A 206 -7.13 13.68 0.44
CA VAL A 206 -6.62 14.91 1.10
C VAL A 206 -7.52 15.29 2.27
N ASP A 207 -8.85 15.30 2.11
CA ASP A 207 -9.80 15.56 3.19
C ASP A 207 -9.66 14.60 4.37
N ASN A 208 -9.37 13.32 4.08
CA ASN A 208 -9.16 12.32 5.12
C ASN A 208 -7.78 12.48 5.79
N LEU A 209 -6.75 12.90 5.05
CA LEU A 209 -5.45 13.24 5.60
C LEU A 209 -5.55 14.44 6.56
N GLU A 210 -6.27 15.50 6.18
CA GLU A 210 -6.54 16.65 7.04
C GLU A 210 -7.15 16.25 8.38
N LYS A 211 -8.19 15.39 8.36
CA LYS A 211 -8.81 14.88 9.59
C LYS A 211 -7.83 14.15 10.50
N LEU A 212 -6.89 13.38 9.92
CA LEU A 212 -5.87 12.69 10.69
C LEU A 212 -4.83 13.66 11.25
N ILE A 213 -4.43 14.69 10.49
CA ILE A 213 -3.53 15.75 10.93
C ILE A 213 -4.14 16.48 12.13
N GLU A 214 -5.38 16.93 12.02
CA GLU A 214 -6.08 17.61 13.13
C GLU A 214 -6.22 16.71 14.38
N LYS A 215 -6.46 15.42 14.16
CA LYS A 215 -6.50 14.44 15.25
C LYS A 215 -5.13 14.30 15.93
N ALA A 216 -4.05 14.17 15.16
CA ALA A 216 -2.70 14.03 15.69
C ALA A 216 -2.26 15.29 16.47
N LYS A 217 -2.54 16.48 15.95
CA LYS A 217 -2.32 17.75 16.65
C LYS A 217 -3.06 17.80 17.98
N LYS A 218 -4.33 17.44 17.97
CA LYS A 218 -5.17 17.41 19.18
C LYS A 218 -4.66 16.43 20.24
N ASP A 219 -4.28 15.21 19.81
CA ASP A 219 -3.85 14.15 20.72
C ASP A 219 -2.51 14.45 21.40
N THR A 220 -1.60 15.08 20.65
CA THR A 220 -0.25 15.41 21.12
C THR A 220 -0.14 16.82 21.71
N GLY A 221 -1.15 17.67 21.53
CA GLY A 221 -1.12 19.06 21.93
C GLY A 221 -0.16 19.95 21.13
N LYS A 222 0.30 19.45 19.97
CA LYS A 222 1.18 20.18 19.06
C LYS A 222 0.36 20.96 18.04
N ASP A 223 0.94 22.05 17.52
CA ASP A 223 0.34 22.89 16.51
C ASP A 223 0.67 22.44 15.08
N LYS A 224 1.67 21.57 14.91
CA LYS A 224 2.17 21.08 13.63
C LYS A 224 2.38 19.57 13.62
N VAL A 225 2.52 19.00 12.41
CA VAL A 225 2.89 17.60 12.18
C VAL A 225 4.04 17.51 11.19
N ASN A 226 4.76 16.40 11.21
CA ASN A 226 5.66 16.00 10.15
C ASN A 226 4.91 15.09 9.17
N LEU A 227 5.01 15.33 7.87
CA LEU A 227 4.55 14.40 6.84
C LEU A 227 5.72 13.54 6.38
N LEU A 228 5.58 12.22 6.51
CA LEU A 228 6.56 11.23 6.05
C LEU A 228 5.95 10.43 4.88
N PRO A 229 6.06 10.96 3.65
CA PRO A 229 5.45 10.31 2.48
C PRO A 229 6.37 9.25 1.86
N ILE A 230 5.78 8.17 1.39
CA ILE A 230 6.43 7.10 0.66
C ILE A 230 5.82 6.97 -0.73
N SER A 231 6.64 7.04 -1.79
CA SER A 231 6.21 6.81 -3.17
C SER A 231 4.95 7.63 -3.54
N LEU A 232 3.78 7.01 -3.79
CA LEU A 232 2.51 7.69 -4.05
C LEU A 232 2.11 8.65 -2.93
N GLY A 233 2.48 8.38 -1.69
CA GLY A 233 2.28 9.28 -0.55
C GLY A 233 2.88 10.67 -0.78
N GLY A 234 3.96 10.76 -1.61
CA GLY A 234 4.52 12.04 -2.03
C GLY A 234 3.54 12.88 -2.85
N ALA A 235 2.80 12.27 -3.76
CA ALA A 235 1.76 12.97 -4.53
C ALA A 235 0.60 13.42 -3.62
N VAL A 236 0.20 12.59 -2.65
CA VAL A 236 -0.81 12.95 -1.65
C VAL A 236 -0.35 14.15 -0.81
N SER A 237 0.90 14.13 -0.34
CA SER A 237 1.46 15.26 0.43
C SER A 237 1.51 16.56 -0.38
N VAL A 238 1.91 16.48 -1.66
CA VAL A 238 1.92 17.66 -2.55
C VAL A 238 0.51 18.19 -2.79
N ALA A 239 -0.48 17.29 -2.97
CA ALA A 239 -1.87 17.70 -3.12
C ALA A 239 -2.37 18.38 -1.85
N TYR A 240 -2.09 17.82 -0.66
CA TYR A 240 -2.43 18.43 0.63
C TYR A 240 -1.84 19.85 0.77
N VAL A 241 -0.53 20.02 0.53
CA VAL A 241 0.13 21.33 0.60
C VAL A 241 -0.42 22.31 -0.44
N GLY A 242 -0.85 21.82 -1.60
CA GLY A 242 -1.48 22.64 -2.64
C GLY A 242 -2.83 23.21 -2.21
N GLU A 243 -3.63 22.45 -1.47
CA GLU A 243 -4.91 22.91 -0.89
C GLU A 243 -4.70 23.78 0.36
N HIS A 244 -3.56 23.64 1.06
CA HIS A 244 -3.20 24.34 2.29
C HIS A 244 -1.92 25.19 2.12
N PRO A 245 -1.91 26.21 1.24
CA PRO A 245 -0.70 26.92 0.84
C PRO A 245 -0.03 27.74 1.96
N GLN A 246 -0.70 27.96 3.08
CA GLN A 246 -0.13 28.66 4.23
C GLN A 246 0.84 27.79 5.03
N GLY A 247 0.77 26.47 4.89
CA GLY A 247 1.65 25.51 5.58
C GLY A 247 1.60 25.63 7.11
N GLU A 248 0.47 26.09 7.67
CA GLU A 248 0.34 26.34 9.10
C GLU A 248 0.37 25.05 9.93
N ASP A 249 0.06 23.90 9.32
CA ASP A 249 -0.10 22.60 9.99
C ASP A 249 1.13 21.69 9.87
N ILE A 250 2.14 22.04 9.06
CA ILE A 250 3.31 21.21 8.76
C ILE A 250 4.63 21.96 8.95
#